data_b809574f5a17d38deea3a3b80565cfce
#
_entry.id   b809574f5a17d38deea3a3b80565cfce
#
_cell.length_a   1.000
_cell.length_b   1.000
_cell.length_c   1.000
_cell.angle_alpha   90.00
_cell.angle_beta   90.00
_cell.angle_gamma   90.00
#
_symmetry.space_group_name_H-M   'P 1'
#
loop_
_entity.id
_entity.type
_entity.pdbx_description
1 polymer ?
#
loop_
_entity_poly.entity_id
_entity_poly.type
_entity_poly.pdbx_seq_one_letter_code
_entity_poly.pdbx_strand_id
1 'polypeptide(L)'
;MEKNINTVKATPLGGKVWFNAIFFGLIGQIAWIVENMYFATFAQDVFANSGRSDMSYWVTTLMVILSAVAATATTIFAGAWSDRAGKRKPFIAFGYIFWGITIMLFALLPMKVSSGSVFMVAVLIILFDCIMTFAGSTSNDAAFNAWVADNTDDTNRGKLNGILSILPVIAVVIVFVGLGGLYNSANESNALFFVVIGLIPLVSGIIALFLIKDAKGLSAGTAGSRDTLGDTFYGFRRETIRSNKMMYVTLIAACLIGTAQQTFYSYLINFLIITLGLGDGFVIPMAVIILGSAVVTGIFGFMYDKYGRRRFYFPVLLMTVIGILSFYCIQYTEGTARSLLLYVGGIVMMGGLLSLLAALNANFQDSIPSGSEGRVQGVRMCFTVLIPMIIGPIISLILGLDAMGINGSDFVPPFSLYAAAAIVASIAVIPVAVIRRRAAR
;
A
#
# COMPACT_ATOMS: atom_id res chain seq x y z
N MET A 1 -22.56 -29.82 32.01
CA MET A 1 -22.90 -29.69 30.58
C MET A 1 -21.62 -29.40 29.83
N GLU A 2 -20.90 -30.44 29.43
CA GLU A 2 -19.72 -30.34 28.57
C GLU A 2 -20.18 -29.87 27.19
N LYS A 3 -19.72 -28.69 26.78
CA LYS A 3 -19.82 -28.26 25.40
C LYS A 3 -18.93 -29.15 24.55
N ASN A 4 -19.50 -30.09 23.82
CA ASN A 4 -18.86 -30.76 22.72
C ASN A 4 -18.37 -29.69 21.73
N ILE A 5 -17.12 -29.30 21.84
CA ILE A 5 -16.41 -28.55 20.79
C ILE A 5 -16.17 -29.60 19.71
N ASN A 6 -17.08 -29.68 18.74
CA ASN A 6 -16.80 -30.33 17.47
C ASN A 6 -15.63 -29.59 16.85
N THR A 7 -14.43 -30.13 17.02
CA THR A 7 -13.26 -29.69 16.27
C THR A 7 -13.50 -30.03 14.80
N VAL A 8 -13.98 -29.06 14.04
CA VAL A 8 -14.07 -29.15 12.58
C VAL A 8 -12.65 -29.41 12.10
N LYS A 9 -12.38 -30.63 11.60
CA LYS A 9 -11.08 -30.97 11.03
C LYS A 9 -10.79 -29.98 9.90
N ALA A 10 -9.67 -29.25 10.03
CA ALA A 10 -9.22 -28.31 9.00
C ALA A 10 -9.04 -29.05 7.68
N THR A 11 -9.71 -28.60 6.64
CA THR A 11 -9.52 -29.12 5.29
C THR A 11 -8.13 -28.69 4.77
N PRO A 12 -7.25 -29.63 4.40
CA PRO A 12 -5.93 -29.27 3.93
C PRO A 12 -6.03 -28.57 2.57
N LEU A 13 -5.48 -27.37 2.48
CA LEU A 13 -5.28 -26.69 1.19
C LEU A 13 -4.30 -27.47 0.34
N GLY A 14 -4.65 -27.72 -0.93
CA GLY A 14 -3.76 -28.38 -1.88
C GLY A 14 -2.47 -27.59 -2.11
N GLY A 15 -1.32 -28.30 -2.24
CA GLY A 15 -0.01 -27.66 -2.42
C GLY A 15 0.05 -26.68 -3.61
N LYS A 16 -0.73 -26.93 -4.68
CA LYS A 16 -0.84 -26.00 -5.82
C LYS A 16 -1.51 -24.68 -5.47
N VAL A 17 -2.52 -24.70 -4.58
CA VAL A 17 -3.18 -23.48 -4.12
C VAL A 17 -2.23 -22.66 -3.25
N TRP A 18 -1.49 -23.30 -2.36
CA TRP A 18 -0.44 -22.69 -1.55
C TRP A 18 0.62 -22.00 -2.41
N PHE A 19 1.19 -22.74 -3.37
CA PHE A 19 2.20 -22.20 -4.27
C PHE A 19 1.68 -21.00 -5.04
N ASN A 20 0.52 -21.11 -5.68
CA ASN A 20 -0.04 -20.03 -6.48
C ASN A 20 -0.36 -18.80 -5.62
N ALA A 21 -0.92 -18.97 -4.42
CA ALA A 21 -1.24 -17.86 -3.53
C ALA A 21 0.03 -17.09 -3.09
N ILE A 22 1.07 -17.83 -2.69
CA ILE A 22 2.34 -17.21 -2.27
C ILE A 22 3.06 -16.58 -3.47
N PHE A 23 3.17 -17.29 -4.59
CA PHE A 23 3.90 -16.83 -5.76
C PHE A 23 3.26 -15.56 -6.37
N PHE A 24 1.98 -15.63 -6.75
CA PHE A 24 1.31 -14.47 -7.34
C PHE A 24 1.09 -13.34 -6.34
N GLY A 25 0.85 -13.66 -5.08
CA GLY A 25 0.80 -12.66 -4.01
C GLY A 25 2.12 -11.90 -3.88
N LEU A 26 3.27 -12.60 -3.88
CA LEU A 26 4.59 -11.96 -3.80
C LEU A 26 4.88 -11.07 -5.01
N ILE A 27 4.60 -11.56 -6.24
CA ILE A 27 4.78 -10.77 -7.46
C ILE A 27 3.95 -9.48 -7.42
N GLY A 28 2.68 -9.57 -6.99
CA GLY A 28 1.83 -8.40 -6.81
C GLY A 28 2.42 -7.40 -5.82
N GLN A 29 2.95 -7.87 -4.69
CA GLN A 29 3.57 -6.99 -3.69
C GLN A 29 4.85 -6.31 -4.22
N ILE A 30 5.68 -7.04 -5.00
CA ILE A 30 6.86 -6.45 -5.67
C ILE A 30 6.44 -5.30 -6.58
N ALA A 31 5.45 -5.50 -7.44
CA ALA A 31 4.97 -4.48 -8.36
C ALA A 31 4.38 -3.25 -7.62
N TRP A 32 3.58 -3.46 -6.57
CA TRP A 32 3.02 -2.38 -5.75
C TRP A 32 4.07 -1.56 -5.01
N ILE A 33 5.16 -2.19 -4.53
CA ILE A 33 6.25 -1.45 -3.87
C ILE A 33 6.98 -0.57 -4.87
N VAL A 34 7.23 -1.06 -6.07
CA VAL A 34 7.88 -0.27 -7.13
C VAL A 34 7.02 0.92 -7.52
N GLU A 35 5.72 0.74 -7.71
CA GLU A 35 4.78 1.83 -7.98
C GLU A 35 4.82 2.89 -6.88
N ASN A 36 4.56 2.47 -5.66
CA ASN A 36 4.40 3.41 -4.54
C ASN A 36 5.66 4.19 -4.17
N MET A 37 6.85 3.69 -4.52
CA MET A 37 8.11 4.30 -4.13
C MET A 37 8.97 4.72 -5.32
N TYR A 38 9.29 3.81 -6.24
CA TYR A 38 10.21 4.12 -7.33
C TYR A 38 9.59 4.95 -8.46
N PHE A 39 8.29 4.81 -8.74
CA PHE A 39 7.64 5.65 -9.75
C PHE A 39 7.50 7.09 -9.27
N ALA A 40 7.20 7.28 -7.98
CA ALA A 40 7.21 8.61 -7.38
C ALA A 40 8.62 9.23 -7.43
N THR A 41 9.64 8.45 -7.03
CA THR A 41 11.06 8.87 -7.10
C THR A 41 11.45 9.21 -8.54
N PHE A 42 11.11 8.36 -9.52
CA PHE A 42 11.39 8.61 -10.93
C PHE A 42 10.75 9.93 -11.42
N ALA A 43 9.46 10.15 -11.11
CA ALA A 43 8.80 11.40 -11.48
C ALA A 43 9.51 12.62 -10.87
N GLN A 44 9.90 12.53 -9.60
CA GLN A 44 10.62 13.60 -8.90
C GLN A 44 11.97 13.88 -9.56
N ASP A 45 12.76 12.84 -9.85
CA ASP A 45 14.10 12.94 -10.45
C ASP A 45 14.05 13.50 -11.87
N VAL A 46 13.10 13.06 -12.71
CA VAL A 46 12.93 13.57 -14.08
C VAL A 46 12.76 15.09 -14.09
N PHE A 47 11.92 15.63 -13.22
CA PHE A 47 11.66 17.08 -13.21
C PHE A 47 12.73 17.85 -12.44
N ALA A 48 13.31 17.31 -11.37
CA ALA A 48 14.45 17.90 -10.68
C ALA A 48 15.66 18.02 -11.62
N ASN A 49 16.01 16.94 -12.34
CA ASN A 49 17.10 16.93 -13.33
C ASN A 49 16.85 17.86 -14.54
N SER A 50 15.60 18.23 -14.76
CA SER A 50 15.18 19.16 -15.84
C SER A 50 15.11 20.61 -15.37
N GLY A 51 15.49 20.91 -14.11
CA GLY A 51 15.41 22.27 -13.55
C GLY A 51 13.97 22.74 -13.30
N ARG A 52 13.00 21.81 -13.17
CA ARG A 52 11.58 22.06 -12.93
C ARG A 52 11.12 21.38 -11.64
N SER A 53 11.79 21.70 -10.55
CA SER A 53 11.55 21.13 -9.22
C SER A 53 10.10 21.35 -8.71
N ASP A 54 9.44 22.40 -9.17
CA ASP A 54 8.01 22.64 -8.96
C ASP A 54 7.16 21.50 -9.51
N MET A 55 7.48 21.02 -10.71
CA MET A 55 6.79 19.91 -11.37
C MET A 55 7.01 18.58 -10.63
N SER A 56 8.14 18.38 -9.96
CA SER A 56 8.39 17.19 -9.12
C SER A 56 7.29 17.00 -8.07
N TYR A 57 6.88 18.07 -7.40
CA TYR A 57 5.80 18.03 -6.41
C TYR A 57 4.42 17.88 -7.05
N TRP A 58 4.13 18.68 -8.10
CA TRP A 58 2.83 18.62 -8.77
C TRP A 58 2.56 17.28 -9.42
N VAL A 59 3.52 16.75 -10.18
CA VAL A 59 3.34 15.48 -10.91
C VAL A 59 3.24 14.30 -9.94
N THR A 60 4.07 14.24 -8.90
CA THR A 60 3.98 13.19 -7.87
C THR A 60 2.60 13.23 -7.19
N THR A 61 2.11 14.42 -6.84
CA THR A 61 0.80 14.56 -6.20
C THR A 61 -0.34 14.10 -7.11
N LEU A 62 -0.36 14.57 -8.36
CA LEU A 62 -1.40 14.20 -9.32
C LEU A 62 -1.34 12.70 -9.67
N MET A 63 -0.14 12.15 -9.84
CA MET A 63 0.08 10.72 -10.08
C MET A 63 -0.54 9.88 -8.96
N VAL A 64 -0.19 10.15 -7.71
CA VAL A 64 -0.72 9.39 -6.55
C VAL A 64 -2.23 9.55 -6.40
N ILE A 65 -2.78 10.76 -6.60
CA ILE A 65 -4.24 10.98 -6.51
C ILE A 65 -4.98 10.24 -7.62
N LEU A 66 -4.52 10.35 -8.86
CA LEU A 66 -5.21 9.74 -10.00
C LEU A 66 -5.07 8.23 -10.01
N SER A 67 -3.93 7.69 -9.59
CA SER A 67 -3.76 6.24 -9.40
C SER A 67 -4.66 5.71 -8.29
N ALA A 68 -4.84 6.43 -7.18
CA ALA A 68 -5.77 6.04 -6.12
C ALA A 68 -7.24 6.00 -6.59
N VAL A 69 -7.64 6.96 -7.42
CA VAL A 69 -8.96 6.98 -8.06
C VAL A 69 -9.10 5.78 -9.01
N ALA A 70 -8.08 5.55 -9.85
CA ALA A 70 -8.04 4.41 -10.78
C ALA A 70 -8.10 3.08 -10.01
N ALA A 71 -7.27 2.89 -8.97
CA ALA A 71 -7.26 1.69 -8.14
C ALA A 71 -8.64 1.41 -7.51
N THR A 72 -9.22 2.43 -6.87
CA THR A 72 -10.51 2.29 -6.18
C THR A 72 -11.63 1.94 -7.15
N ALA A 73 -11.75 2.70 -8.25
CA ALA A 73 -12.75 2.45 -9.27
C ALA A 73 -12.56 1.05 -9.91
N THR A 74 -11.34 0.72 -10.30
CA THR A 74 -11.02 -0.56 -10.96
C THR A 74 -11.30 -1.74 -10.05
N THR A 75 -10.89 -1.72 -8.79
CA THR A 75 -11.13 -2.83 -7.86
C THR A 75 -12.62 -3.12 -7.72
N ILE A 76 -13.44 -2.08 -7.66
CA ILE A 76 -14.90 -2.20 -7.56
C ILE A 76 -15.48 -2.80 -8.85
N PHE A 77 -15.14 -2.24 -10.01
CA PHE A 77 -15.73 -2.67 -11.30
C PHE A 77 -15.16 -4.01 -11.78
N ALA A 78 -13.85 -4.24 -11.69
CA ALA A 78 -13.22 -5.48 -12.11
C ALA A 78 -13.61 -6.65 -11.22
N GLY A 79 -13.80 -6.43 -9.90
CA GLY A 79 -14.35 -7.41 -8.98
C GLY A 79 -15.72 -7.90 -9.45
N ALA A 80 -16.66 -6.98 -9.66
CA ALA A 80 -18.00 -7.28 -10.16
C ALA A 80 -17.97 -7.95 -11.56
N TRP A 81 -17.04 -7.58 -12.42
CA TRP A 81 -16.90 -8.13 -13.76
C TRP A 81 -16.39 -9.57 -13.72
N SER A 82 -15.38 -9.85 -12.91
CA SER A 82 -14.86 -11.22 -12.74
C SER A 82 -15.89 -12.16 -12.08
N ASP A 83 -16.73 -11.63 -11.16
CA ASP A 83 -17.84 -12.37 -10.56
C ASP A 83 -18.90 -12.77 -11.61
N ARG A 84 -19.30 -11.82 -12.45
CA ARG A 84 -20.25 -12.08 -13.55
C ARG A 84 -19.73 -13.07 -14.56
N ALA A 85 -18.44 -13.01 -14.88
CA ALA A 85 -17.79 -13.93 -15.81
C ALA A 85 -17.65 -15.34 -15.21
N GLY A 86 -17.74 -15.51 -13.89
CA GLY A 86 -17.52 -16.78 -13.19
C GLY A 86 -16.10 -17.34 -13.41
N LYS A 87 -15.14 -16.47 -13.69
CA LYS A 87 -13.75 -16.84 -14.00
C LYS A 87 -12.79 -15.82 -13.39
N ARG A 88 -11.78 -16.29 -12.68
CA ARG A 88 -10.70 -15.46 -12.11
C ARG A 88 -9.43 -15.51 -12.96
N LYS A 89 -9.13 -16.70 -13.49
CA LYS A 89 -7.91 -16.99 -14.25
C LYS A 89 -7.59 -15.97 -15.35
N PRO A 90 -8.50 -15.62 -16.29
CA PRO A 90 -8.18 -14.68 -17.35
C PRO A 90 -7.85 -13.28 -16.83
N PHE A 91 -8.58 -12.80 -15.81
CA PHE A 91 -8.32 -11.49 -15.21
C PHE A 91 -6.95 -11.45 -14.51
N ILE A 92 -6.56 -12.52 -13.81
CA ILE A 92 -5.23 -12.63 -13.20
C ILE A 92 -4.17 -12.69 -14.30
N ALA A 93 -4.25 -13.65 -15.23
CA ALA A 93 -3.20 -13.90 -16.20
C ALA A 93 -2.97 -12.72 -17.15
N PHE A 94 -4.02 -12.24 -17.81
CA PHE A 94 -3.89 -11.10 -18.74
C PHE A 94 -3.63 -9.79 -18.00
N GLY A 95 -4.18 -9.63 -16.79
CA GLY A 95 -3.91 -8.47 -15.97
C GLY A 95 -2.44 -8.37 -15.58
N TYR A 96 -1.79 -9.46 -15.14
CA TYR A 96 -0.35 -9.47 -14.84
C TYR A 96 0.52 -9.26 -16.08
N ILE A 97 0.15 -9.84 -17.23
CA ILE A 97 0.85 -9.58 -18.51
C ILE A 97 0.78 -8.09 -18.84
N PHE A 98 -0.41 -7.51 -18.81
CA PHE A 98 -0.62 -6.11 -19.14
C PHE A 98 0.05 -5.18 -18.12
N TRP A 99 0.02 -5.55 -16.84
CA TRP A 99 0.73 -4.84 -15.77
C TRP A 99 2.24 -4.78 -16.05
N GLY A 100 2.85 -5.92 -16.40
CA GLY A 100 4.28 -5.95 -16.76
C GLY A 100 4.63 -5.10 -17.97
N ILE A 101 3.80 -5.14 -19.02
CA ILE A 101 4.00 -4.31 -20.22
C ILE A 101 3.93 -2.81 -19.84
N THR A 102 2.94 -2.42 -19.03
CA THR A 102 2.77 -1.00 -18.65
C THR A 102 3.91 -0.50 -17.75
N ILE A 103 4.46 -1.33 -16.87
CA ILE A 103 5.69 -0.98 -16.13
C ILE A 103 6.85 -0.73 -17.09
N MET A 104 7.01 -1.58 -18.13
CA MET A 104 8.08 -1.41 -19.12
C MET A 104 7.96 -0.10 -19.92
N LEU A 105 6.75 0.47 -20.07
CA LEU A 105 6.59 1.75 -20.78
C LEU A 105 7.36 2.89 -20.11
N PHE A 106 7.59 2.84 -18.79
CA PHE A 106 8.44 3.82 -18.10
C PHE A 106 9.90 3.81 -18.58
N ALA A 107 10.38 2.69 -19.14
CA ALA A 107 11.71 2.61 -19.76
C ALA A 107 11.88 3.53 -20.99
N LEU A 108 10.78 3.96 -21.60
CA LEU A 108 10.78 4.86 -22.76
C LEU A 108 10.86 6.34 -22.36
N LEU A 109 10.71 6.65 -21.07
CA LEU A 109 10.69 8.02 -20.58
C LEU A 109 12.13 8.49 -20.26
N PRO A 110 12.51 9.71 -20.67
CA PRO A 110 13.84 10.25 -20.39
C PRO A 110 13.97 10.72 -18.94
N MET A 111 15.17 10.64 -18.39
CA MET A 111 15.52 11.18 -17.06
C MET A 111 15.75 12.70 -17.07
N LYS A 112 15.84 13.33 -18.25
CA LYS A 112 15.95 14.77 -18.42
C LYS A 112 15.12 15.23 -19.61
N VAL A 113 14.34 16.27 -19.39
CA VAL A 113 13.34 16.76 -20.36
C VAL A 113 13.65 18.20 -20.77
N SER A 114 13.54 18.50 -22.06
CA SER A 114 13.62 19.87 -22.56
C SER A 114 12.36 20.67 -22.15
N SER A 115 12.50 21.98 -21.99
CA SER A 115 11.42 22.87 -21.55
C SER A 115 10.13 22.74 -22.38
N GLY A 116 10.24 22.47 -23.69
CA GLY A 116 9.08 22.29 -24.57
C GLY A 116 8.32 20.98 -24.38
N SER A 117 8.94 19.96 -23.74
CA SER A 117 8.36 18.62 -23.58
C SER A 117 7.94 18.30 -22.15
N VAL A 118 8.17 19.20 -21.20
CA VAL A 118 7.88 18.98 -19.76
C VAL A 118 6.43 18.56 -19.53
N PHE A 119 5.48 19.28 -20.10
CA PHE A 119 4.05 18.97 -19.93
C PHE A 119 3.69 17.59 -20.53
N MET A 120 4.21 17.28 -21.71
CA MET A 120 3.95 15.98 -22.36
C MET A 120 4.48 14.82 -21.50
N VAL A 121 5.71 14.92 -20.99
CA VAL A 121 6.31 13.87 -20.15
C VAL A 121 5.54 13.75 -18.82
N ALA A 122 5.09 14.86 -18.21
CA ALA A 122 4.25 14.84 -17.03
C ALA A 122 2.95 14.06 -17.26
N VAL A 123 2.26 14.34 -18.37
CA VAL A 123 1.03 13.62 -18.75
C VAL A 123 1.31 12.14 -19.00
N LEU A 124 2.42 11.78 -19.67
CA LEU A 124 2.78 10.39 -19.93
C LEU A 124 3.10 9.62 -18.64
N ILE A 125 3.83 10.20 -17.70
CA ILE A 125 4.11 9.59 -16.39
C ILE A 125 2.80 9.28 -15.66
N ILE A 126 1.90 10.26 -15.54
CA ILE A 126 0.61 10.09 -14.87
C ILE A 126 -0.26 9.06 -15.59
N LEU A 127 -0.31 9.11 -16.91
CA LEU A 127 -1.11 8.18 -17.73
C LEU A 127 -0.61 6.75 -17.59
N PHE A 128 0.71 6.53 -17.71
CA PHE A 128 1.30 5.18 -17.57
C PHE A 128 1.08 4.62 -16.18
N ASP A 129 1.19 5.44 -15.14
CA ASP A 129 0.89 5.06 -13.77
C ASP A 129 -0.58 4.65 -13.58
N CYS A 130 -1.52 5.45 -14.08
CA CYS A 130 -2.95 5.12 -14.04
C CYS A 130 -3.28 3.82 -14.81
N ILE A 131 -2.69 3.60 -16.00
CA ILE A 131 -2.89 2.38 -16.79
C ILE A 131 -2.29 1.17 -16.06
N MET A 132 -1.11 1.35 -15.48
CA MET A 132 -0.45 0.33 -14.70
C MET A 132 -1.28 -0.04 -13.46
N THR A 133 -1.76 0.95 -12.71
CA THR A 133 -2.63 0.76 -11.55
C THR A 133 -3.94 0.06 -11.93
N PHE A 134 -4.54 0.42 -13.09
CA PHE A 134 -5.70 -0.29 -13.61
C PHE A 134 -5.42 -1.79 -13.81
N ALA A 135 -4.28 -2.15 -14.40
CA ALA A 135 -3.89 -3.53 -14.63
C ALA A 135 -3.63 -4.29 -13.31
N GLY A 136 -2.89 -3.67 -12.38
CA GLY A 136 -2.58 -4.21 -11.07
C GLY A 136 -3.82 -4.42 -10.20
N SER A 137 -4.69 -3.42 -10.12
CA SER A 137 -5.94 -3.52 -9.35
C SER A 137 -6.91 -4.52 -9.93
N THR A 138 -6.99 -4.66 -11.26
CA THR A 138 -7.79 -5.72 -11.91
C THR A 138 -7.28 -7.11 -11.55
N SER A 139 -5.97 -7.33 -11.68
CA SER A 139 -5.37 -8.65 -11.55
C SER A 139 -5.15 -9.06 -10.09
N ASN A 140 -4.56 -8.17 -9.28
CA ASN A 140 -4.15 -8.46 -7.91
C ASN A 140 -5.23 -8.11 -6.88
N ASP A 141 -5.72 -6.86 -6.86
CA ASP A 141 -6.64 -6.44 -5.82
C ASP A 141 -8.04 -7.04 -5.98
N ALA A 142 -8.52 -7.16 -7.20
CA ALA A 142 -9.84 -7.72 -7.48
C ALA A 142 -9.78 -9.25 -7.71
N ALA A 143 -9.18 -9.67 -8.83
CA ALA A 143 -9.29 -11.06 -9.28
C ALA A 143 -8.50 -12.07 -8.44
N PHE A 144 -7.26 -11.73 -8.04
CA PHE A 144 -6.43 -12.62 -7.23
C PHE A 144 -6.97 -12.76 -5.81
N ASN A 145 -7.37 -11.67 -5.15
CA ASN A 145 -7.96 -11.74 -3.81
C ASN A 145 -9.28 -12.53 -3.82
N ALA A 146 -10.11 -12.39 -4.87
CA ALA A 146 -11.29 -13.19 -5.04
C ALA A 146 -10.94 -14.68 -5.27
N TRP A 147 -9.91 -14.98 -6.10
CA TRP A 147 -9.43 -16.33 -6.31
C TRP A 147 -8.93 -17.00 -5.02
N VAL A 148 -8.23 -16.26 -4.16
CA VAL A 148 -7.83 -16.73 -2.82
C VAL A 148 -9.06 -17.05 -1.97
N ALA A 149 -10.06 -16.18 -1.95
CA ALA A 149 -11.30 -16.40 -1.21
C ALA A 149 -12.08 -17.61 -1.71
N ASP A 150 -12.17 -17.79 -3.05
CA ASP A 150 -12.89 -18.89 -3.71
C ASP A 150 -12.23 -20.27 -3.47
N ASN A 151 -10.91 -20.32 -3.21
CA ASN A 151 -10.14 -21.54 -2.98
C ASN A 151 -9.87 -21.82 -1.49
N THR A 152 -10.40 -21.02 -0.57
CA THR A 152 -10.23 -21.16 0.88
C THR A 152 -11.57 -21.28 1.59
N ASP A 153 -11.58 -21.96 2.74
CA ASP A 153 -12.72 -22.06 3.66
C ASP A 153 -12.37 -21.47 5.04
N ASP A 154 -13.33 -21.46 5.95
CA ASP A 154 -13.17 -20.88 7.29
C ASP A 154 -12.09 -21.59 8.13
N THR A 155 -11.70 -22.84 7.78
CA THR A 155 -10.72 -23.63 8.53
C THR A 155 -9.28 -23.35 8.11
N ASN A 156 -9.06 -22.86 6.89
CA ASN A 156 -7.72 -22.69 6.30
C ASN A 156 -7.41 -21.25 5.84
N ARG A 157 -8.44 -20.42 5.61
CA ARG A 157 -8.32 -19.01 5.18
C ARG A 157 -7.43 -18.18 6.10
N GLY A 158 -7.59 -18.33 7.42
CA GLY A 158 -6.78 -17.60 8.40
C GLY A 158 -5.29 -17.91 8.29
N LYS A 159 -4.94 -19.19 8.08
CA LYS A 159 -3.55 -19.61 7.92
C LYS A 159 -2.92 -19.08 6.64
N LEU A 160 -3.67 -19.12 5.52
CA LEU A 160 -3.19 -18.57 4.25
C LEU A 160 -3.01 -17.04 4.34
N ASN A 161 -3.99 -16.33 4.84
CA ASN A 161 -3.90 -14.87 5.02
C ASN A 161 -2.76 -14.47 5.94
N GLY A 162 -2.45 -15.25 6.97
CA GLY A 162 -1.29 -15.04 7.84
C GLY A 162 0.03 -15.08 7.06
N ILE A 163 0.17 -16.01 6.11
CA ILE A 163 1.37 -16.08 5.24
C ILE A 163 1.36 -14.94 4.22
N LEU A 164 0.22 -14.65 3.59
CA LEU A 164 0.12 -13.56 2.63
C LEU A 164 0.46 -12.18 3.27
N SER A 165 0.19 -12.00 4.55
CA SER A 165 0.52 -10.75 5.26
C SER A 165 2.03 -10.51 5.46
N ILE A 166 2.87 -11.53 5.27
CA ILE A 166 4.34 -11.42 5.35
C ILE A 166 4.92 -11.03 3.97
N LEU A 167 4.22 -11.32 2.89
CA LEU A 167 4.72 -11.11 1.52
C LEU A 167 5.13 -9.66 1.22
N PRO A 168 4.42 -8.60 1.67
CA PRO A 168 4.87 -7.23 1.49
C PRO A 168 6.27 -6.98 2.04
N VAL A 169 6.60 -7.55 3.20
CA VAL A 169 7.93 -7.41 3.82
C VAL A 169 9.01 -8.09 2.97
N ILE A 170 8.74 -9.31 2.50
CA ILE A 170 9.66 -10.04 1.62
C ILE A 170 9.85 -9.27 0.31
N ALA A 171 8.78 -8.75 -0.27
CA ALA A 171 8.82 -7.99 -1.50
C ALA A 171 9.65 -6.71 -1.38
N VAL A 172 9.53 -5.99 -0.25
CA VAL A 172 10.37 -4.81 0.01
C VAL A 172 11.86 -5.17 0.05
N VAL A 173 12.23 -6.27 0.71
CA VAL A 173 13.62 -6.72 0.74
C VAL A 173 14.11 -7.05 -0.68
N ILE A 174 13.31 -7.77 -1.48
CA ILE A 174 13.65 -8.10 -2.86
C ILE A 174 13.85 -6.82 -3.69
N VAL A 175 12.93 -5.86 -3.57
CA VAL A 175 12.98 -4.62 -4.36
C VAL A 175 14.17 -3.77 -3.97
N PHE A 176 14.36 -3.47 -2.68
CA PHE A 176 15.43 -2.55 -2.26
C PHE A 176 16.81 -3.19 -2.28
N VAL A 177 16.96 -4.43 -1.80
CA VAL A 177 18.27 -5.09 -1.73
C VAL A 177 18.63 -5.78 -3.04
N GLY A 178 17.64 -6.40 -3.71
CA GLY A 178 17.88 -7.15 -4.94
C GLY A 178 17.85 -6.30 -6.20
N LEU A 179 16.96 -5.32 -6.30
CA LEU A 179 16.69 -4.56 -7.51
C LEU A 179 17.04 -3.06 -7.41
N GLY A 180 17.13 -2.52 -6.19
CA GLY A 180 17.36 -1.09 -5.96
C GLY A 180 18.65 -0.57 -6.58
N GLY A 181 19.71 -1.40 -6.63
CA GLY A 181 20.97 -1.04 -7.28
C GLY A 181 20.90 -0.86 -8.81
N LEU A 182 19.79 -1.23 -9.45
CA LEU A 182 19.54 -0.98 -10.87
C LEU A 182 19.01 0.43 -11.14
N TYR A 183 18.50 1.12 -10.12
CA TYR A 183 17.97 2.48 -10.21
C TYR A 183 19.02 3.49 -9.70
N ASN A 184 19.31 4.52 -10.50
CA ASN A 184 20.15 5.62 -10.08
C ASN A 184 19.61 6.94 -10.65
N SER A 185 19.38 7.91 -9.77
CA SER A 185 18.83 9.25 -10.11
C SER A 185 19.79 10.06 -11.02
N ALA A 186 21.10 9.75 -11.01
CA ALA A 186 22.10 10.41 -11.84
C ALA A 186 22.25 9.80 -13.24
N ASN A 187 21.65 8.65 -13.52
CA ASN A 187 21.73 8.01 -14.82
C ASN A 187 20.98 8.82 -15.90
N GLU A 188 21.45 8.76 -17.13
CA GLU A 188 20.71 9.29 -18.29
C GLU A 188 19.43 8.49 -18.59
N SER A 189 19.38 7.23 -18.16
CA SER A 189 18.23 6.35 -18.33
C SER A 189 18.19 5.28 -17.25
N ASN A 190 17.01 5.00 -16.73
CA ASN A 190 16.72 3.87 -15.84
C ASN A 190 15.91 2.75 -16.56
N ALA A 191 16.06 2.65 -17.88
CA ALA A 191 15.33 1.69 -18.70
C ALA A 191 15.52 0.24 -18.23
N LEU A 192 16.76 -0.15 -17.86
CA LEU A 192 17.07 -1.50 -17.38
C LEU A 192 16.24 -1.84 -16.12
N PHE A 193 16.13 -0.91 -15.17
CA PHE A 193 15.33 -1.07 -13.96
C PHE A 193 13.86 -1.38 -14.30
N PHE A 194 13.22 -0.54 -15.14
CA PHE A 194 11.81 -0.72 -15.50
C PHE A 194 11.57 -1.99 -16.34
N VAL A 195 12.49 -2.34 -17.24
CA VAL A 195 12.39 -3.59 -18.03
C VAL A 195 12.49 -4.80 -17.12
N VAL A 196 13.48 -4.86 -16.23
CA VAL A 196 13.66 -6.01 -15.30
C VAL A 196 12.42 -6.17 -14.41
N ILE A 197 11.93 -5.05 -13.82
CA ILE A 197 10.77 -5.11 -12.95
C ILE A 197 9.50 -5.46 -13.72
N GLY A 198 9.29 -4.92 -14.92
CA GLY A 198 8.12 -5.23 -15.74
C GLY A 198 8.11 -6.67 -16.26
N LEU A 199 9.30 -7.28 -16.48
CA LEU A 199 9.40 -8.70 -16.84
C LEU A 199 8.87 -9.62 -15.75
N ILE A 200 8.98 -9.23 -14.46
CA ILE A 200 8.53 -10.07 -13.35
C ILE A 200 7.01 -10.36 -13.43
N PRO A 201 6.10 -9.37 -13.43
CA PRO A 201 4.68 -9.63 -13.57
C PRO A 201 4.31 -10.17 -14.99
N LEU A 202 4.97 -9.72 -16.06
CA LEU A 202 4.71 -10.21 -17.40
C LEU A 202 4.91 -11.73 -17.50
N VAL A 203 6.08 -12.22 -17.10
CA VAL A 203 6.39 -13.67 -17.10
C VAL A 203 5.46 -14.41 -16.14
N SER A 204 5.17 -13.84 -14.99
CA SER A 204 4.25 -14.43 -14.02
C SER A 204 2.83 -14.53 -14.58
N GLY A 205 2.36 -13.54 -15.35
CA GLY A 205 1.07 -13.61 -16.04
C GLY A 205 1.01 -14.73 -17.09
N ILE A 206 2.10 -14.94 -17.84
CA ILE A 206 2.21 -16.09 -18.77
C ILE A 206 2.15 -17.41 -17.98
N ILE A 207 2.88 -17.51 -16.87
CA ILE A 207 2.85 -18.68 -15.97
C ILE A 207 1.44 -18.90 -15.41
N ALA A 208 0.71 -17.83 -15.08
CA ALA A 208 -0.67 -17.91 -14.58
C ALA A 208 -1.62 -18.60 -15.57
N LEU A 209 -1.40 -18.46 -16.88
CA LEU A 209 -2.19 -19.17 -17.91
C LEU A 209 -2.15 -20.70 -17.74
N PHE A 210 -1.07 -21.24 -17.18
CA PHE A 210 -0.88 -22.69 -17.01
C PHE A 210 -1.15 -23.15 -15.56
N LEU A 211 -0.78 -22.36 -14.56
CA LEU A 211 -0.84 -22.76 -13.17
C LEU A 211 -2.16 -22.45 -12.48
N ILE A 212 -2.78 -21.29 -12.76
CA ILE A 212 -4.03 -20.89 -12.13
C ILE A 212 -5.19 -21.69 -12.68
N LYS A 213 -5.99 -22.22 -11.77
CA LYS A 213 -7.28 -22.87 -12.07
C LYS A 213 -8.36 -22.18 -11.25
N ASP A 214 -9.49 -21.93 -11.90
CA ASP A 214 -10.67 -21.43 -11.21
C ASP A 214 -11.22 -22.48 -10.22
N ALA A 215 -11.82 -22.05 -9.13
CA ALA A 215 -12.39 -22.94 -8.12
C ALA A 215 -13.55 -23.75 -8.72
N LYS A 216 -13.68 -25.00 -8.29
CA LYS A 216 -14.78 -25.86 -8.72
C LYS A 216 -16.12 -25.31 -8.20
N GLY A 217 -17.07 -25.08 -9.10
CA GLY A 217 -18.40 -24.58 -8.74
C GLY A 217 -18.60 -23.07 -8.94
N LEU A 218 -17.58 -22.34 -9.37
CA LEU A 218 -17.78 -20.98 -9.87
C LEU A 218 -18.69 -21.05 -11.12
N SER A 219 -19.93 -20.59 -10.99
CA SER A 219 -20.87 -20.50 -12.12
C SER A 219 -21.04 -19.05 -12.53
N ALA A 220 -20.95 -18.77 -13.85
CA ALA A 220 -21.35 -17.48 -14.38
C ALA A 220 -22.80 -17.21 -14.03
N GLY A 221 -23.08 -16.08 -13.37
CA GLY A 221 -24.44 -15.57 -13.31
C GLY A 221 -25.35 -16.00 -12.17
N THR A 222 -24.86 -16.59 -11.06
CA THR A 222 -25.65 -16.65 -9.82
C THR A 222 -25.66 -15.32 -9.05
N ALA A 223 -24.91 -14.33 -9.47
CA ALA A 223 -25.16 -12.93 -9.17
C ALA A 223 -26.43 -12.48 -9.93
N GLY A 224 -27.53 -13.18 -9.69
CA GLY A 224 -28.83 -12.79 -10.21
C GLY A 224 -29.14 -11.36 -9.81
N SER A 225 -29.49 -10.53 -10.78
CA SER A 225 -30.34 -9.33 -10.73
C SER A 225 -30.37 -8.49 -9.43
N ARG A 226 -29.32 -8.48 -8.61
CA ARG A 226 -29.18 -7.53 -7.52
C ARG A 226 -28.40 -6.34 -8.03
N ASP A 227 -28.93 -5.15 -7.81
CA ASP A 227 -28.34 -3.86 -8.15
C ASP A 227 -26.87 -3.79 -7.73
N THR A 228 -25.97 -4.20 -8.62
CA THR A 228 -24.52 -4.26 -8.34
C THR A 228 -23.99 -2.90 -7.90
N LEU A 229 -24.54 -1.80 -8.46
CA LEU A 229 -24.23 -0.44 -8.03
C LEU A 229 -24.84 -0.12 -6.66
N GLY A 230 -26.07 -0.54 -6.39
CA GLY A 230 -26.71 -0.36 -5.09
C GLY A 230 -25.99 -1.12 -3.96
N ASP A 231 -25.42 -2.28 -4.25
CA ASP A 231 -24.62 -3.06 -3.31
C ASP A 231 -23.22 -2.45 -3.10
N THR A 232 -22.62 -1.87 -4.12
CA THR A 232 -21.34 -1.14 -4.03
C THR A 232 -21.44 0.06 -3.08
N PHE A 233 -22.56 0.79 -3.12
CA PHE A 233 -22.82 1.94 -2.24
C PHE A 233 -23.50 1.58 -0.92
N TYR A 234 -23.72 0.29 -0.63
CA TYR A 234 -24.33 -0.17 0.62
C TYR A 234 -23.64 0.40 1.86
N GLY A 235 -22.31 0.40 1.88
CA GLY A 235 -21.50 0.94 2.96
C GLY A 235 -21.69 2.45 3.21
N PHE A 236 -22.22 3.22 2.26
CA PHE A 236 -22.46 4.65 2.42
C PHE A 236 -23.87 5.00 2.86
N ARG A 237 -24.76 4.01 2.99
CA ARG A 237 -26.14 4.23 3.45
C ARG A 237 -26.15 4.65 4.92
N ARG A 238 -26.96 5.65 5.26
CA ARG A 238 -27.09 6.21 6.61
C ARG A 238 -27.47 5.15 7.65
N GLU A 239 -28.31 4.20 7.26
CA GLU A 239 -28.72 3.07 8.10
C GLU A 239 -27.55 2.16 8.44
N THR A 240 -26.71 1.81 7.44
CA THR A 240 -25.51 0.99 7.61
C THR A 240 -24.50 1.68 8.53
N ILE A 241 -24.31 2.99 8.38
CA ILE A 241 -23.45 3.79 9.23
C ILE A 241 -23.95 3.79 10.69
N ARG A 242 -25.24 4.01 10.90
CA ARG A 242 -25.84 4.02 12.23
C ARG A 242 -25.75 2.68 12.94
N SER A 243 -25.98 1.58 12.20
CA SER A 243 -25.96 0.22 12.75
C SER A 243 -24.54 -0.27 13.07
N ASN A 244 -23.52 0.18 12.29
CA ASN A 244 -22.15 -0.35 12.37
C ASN A 244 -21.12 0.72 12.79
N LYS A 245 -21.45 1.56 13.77
CA LYS A 245 -20.63 2.71 14.20
C LYS A 245 -19.17 2.34 14.49
N MET A 246 -18.90 1.18 15.07
CA MET A 246 -17.53 0.76 15.41
C MET A 246 -16.68 0.48 14.17
N MET A 247 -17.28 -0.10 13.13
CA MET A 247 -16.63 -0.31 11.84
C MET A 247 -16.15 1.04 11.26
N TYR A 248 -17.01 2.06 11.25
CA TYR A 248 -16.64 3.39 10.72
C TYR A 248 -15.62 4.13 11.58
N VAL A 249 -15.72 4.03 12.91
CA VAL A 249 -14.70 4.58 13.81
C VAL A 249 -13.34 3.95 13.54
N THR A 250 -13.31 2.64 13.28
CA THR A 250 -12.07 1.92 12.91
C THR A 250 -11.54 2.39 11.56
N LEU A 251 -12.43 2.57 10.56
CA LEU A 251 -12.06 3.09 9.25
C LEU A 251 -11.51 4.53 9.34
N ILE A 252 -12.10 5.39 10.16
CA ILE A 252 -11.59 6.75 10.40
C ILE A 252 -10.19 6.71 11.03
N ALA A 253 -9.96 5.82 12.02
CA ALA A 253 -8.64 5.65 12.60
C ALA A 253 -7.61 5.19 11.54
N ALA A 254 -7.97 4.19 10.72
CA ALA A 254 -7.11 3.70 9.66
C ALA A 254 -6.86 4.77 8.58
N CYS A 255 -7.87 5.57 8.24
CA CYS A 255 -7.76 6.70 7.33
C CYS A 255 -6.74 7.74 7.81
N LEU A 256 -6.80 8.15 9.07
CA LEU A 256 -5.88 9.13 9.64
C LEU A 256 -4.43 8.60 9.65
N ILE A 257 -4.23 7.36 10.04
CA ILE A 257 -2.90 6.73 10.03
C ILE A 257 -2.38 6.55 8.60
N GLY A 258 -3.23 6.12 7.67
CA GLY A 258 -2.89 6.04 6.25
C GLY A 258 -2.55 7.41 5.65
N THR A 259 -3.29 8.46 6.00
CA THR A 259 -3.01 9.84 5.57
C THR A 259 -1.65 10.31 6.10
N ALA A 260 -1.36 10.06 7.38
CA ALA A 260 -0.06 10.38 7.97
C ALA A 260 1.08 9.65 7.23
N GLN A 261 0.90 8.38 6.89
CA GLN A 261 1.86 7.62 6.09
C GLN A 261 2.03 8.22 4.69
N GLN A 262 0.96 8.52 3.98
CA GLN A 262 1.01 9.04 2.60
C GLN A 262 1.61 10.45 2.51
N THR A 263 1.63 11.20 3.60
CA THR A 263 2.27 12.52 3.65
C THR A 263 3.78 12.48 3.39
N PHE A 264 4.48 11.41 3.76
CA PHE A 264 5.93 11.31 3.52
C PHE A 264 6.33 10.14 2.60
N TYR A 265 5.46 9.16 2.40
CA TYR A 265 5.82 7.88 1.78
C TYR A 265 6.36 8.02 0.36
N SER A 266 5.72 8.83 -0.47
CA SER A 266 6.13 9.09 -1.85
C SER A 266 7.45 9.87 -1.97
N TYR A 267 7.89 10.51 -0.89
CA TYR A 267 9.12 11.28 -0.84
C TYR A 267 10.24 10.59 -0.04
N LEU A 268 9.97 9.42 0.55
CA LEU A 268 10.88 8.77 1.50
C LEU A 268 12.25 8.45 0.90
N ILE A 269 12.30 7.94 -0.34
CA ILE A 269 13.57 7.61 -1.01
C ILE A 269 14.38 8.89 -1.24
N ASN A 270 13.80 9.90 -1.88
CA ASN A 270 14.50 11.16 -2.15
C ASN A 270 14.79 11.96 -0.86
N PHE A 271 14.02 11.80 0.18
CA PHE A 271 14.36 12.33 1.50
C PHE A 271 15.67 11.71 2.04
N LEU A 272 15.83 10.39 1.91
CA LEU A 272 17.07 9.71 2.32
C LEU A 272 18.25 10.11 1.45
N ILE A 273 18.06 10.15 0.12
CA ILE A 273 19.11 10.44 -0.86
C ILE A 273 19.54 11.90 -0.75
N ILE A 274 18.61 12.85 -0.87
CA ILE A 274 18.87 14.27 -1.03
C ILE A 274 18.94 14.97 0.32
N THR A 275 17.86 14.90 1.11
CA THR A 275 17.74 15.67 2.36
C THR A 275 18.69 15.16 3.44
N LEU A 276 18.85 13.85 3.57
CA LEU A 276 19.83 13.26 4.50
C LEU A 276 21.22 13.10 3.88
N GLY A 277 21.39 13.31 2.56
CA GLY A 277 22.66 13.24 1.88
C GLY A 277 23.28 11.85 1.82
N LEU A 278 22.47 10.77 1.86
CA LEU A 278 22.98 9.40 1.84
C LEU A 278 23.37 8.93 0.43
N GLY A 279 22.92 9.64 -0.63
CA GLY A 279 23.18 9.22 -2.01
C GLY A 279 22.77 7.77 -2.24
N ASP A 280 23.56 7.01 -2.98
CA ASP A 280 23.32 5.58 -3.26
C ASP A 280 23.39 4.68 -2.01
N GLY A 281 23.95 5.19 -0.91
CA GLY A 281 24.01 4.48 0.38
C GLY A 281 22.67 4.35 1.11
N PHE A 282 21.58 4.96 0.61
CA PHE A 282 20.25 4.90 1.24
C PHE A 282 19.67 3.48 1.37
N VAL A 283 20.12 2.55 0.52
CA VAL A 283 19.63 1.16 0.47
C VAL A 283 19.85 0.44 1.80
N ILE A 284 21.00 0.65 2.46
CA ILE A 284 21.34 -0.02 3.70
C ILE A 284 20.43 0.44 4.86
N PRO A 285 20.28 1.75 5.15
CA PRO A 285 19.32 2.22 6.14
C PRO A 285 17.90 1.75 5.85
N MET A 286 17.46 1.79 4.59
CA MET A 286 16.13 1.36 4.19
C MET A 286 15.93 -0.14 4.50
N ALA A 287 16.87 -1.00 4.14
CA ALA A 287 16.82 -2.43 4.43
C ALA A 287 16.76 -2.72 5.94
N VAL A 288 17.60 -2.05 6.74
CA VAL A 288 17.63 -2.21 8.19
C VAL A 288 16.30 -1.76 8.83
N ILE A 289 15.78 -0.61 8.41
CA ILE A 289 14.48 -0.08 8.89
C ILE A 289 13.36 -1.07 8.59
N ILE A 290 13.30 -1.58 7.37
CA ILE A 290 12.22 -2.49 6.94
C ILE A 290 12.31 -3.84 7.66
N LEU A 291 13.49 -4.46 7.72
CA LEU A 291 13.68 -5.71 8.43
C LEU A 291 13.39 -5.56 9.92
N GLY A 292 13.89 -4.48 10.53
CA GLY A 292 13.62 -4.18 11.94
C GLY A 292 12.12 -3.94 12.20
N SER A 293 11.44 -3.21 11.31
CA SER A 293 10.00 -2.96 11.43
C SER A 293 9.16 -4.23 11.26
N ALA A 294 9.60 -5.16 10.41
CA ALA A 294 8.96 -6.47 10.27
C ALA A 294 9.04 -7.29 11.56
N VAL A 295 10.21 -7.31 12.22
CA VAL A 295 10.37 -7.97 13.52
C VAL A 295 9.45 -7.33 14.57
N VAL A 296 9.42 -6.00 14.65
CA VAL A 296 8.54 -5.27 15.58
C VAL A 296 7.07 -5.61 15.31
N THR A 297 6.65 -5.61 14.04
CA THR A 297 5.27 -5.94 13.65
C THR A 297 4.92 -7.40 14.01
N GLY A 298 5.84 -8.33 13.82
CA GLY A 298 5.67 -9.72 14.21
C GLY A 298 5.51 -9.89 15.73
N ILE A 299 6.32 -9.19 16.52
CA ILE A 299 6.21 -9.17 17.99
C ILE A 299 4.85 -8.65 18.43
N PHE A 300 4.38 -7.52 17.86
CA PHE A 300 3.05 -6.98 18.18
C PHE A 300 1.93 -7.91 17.71
N GLY A 301 2.07 -8.57 16.55
CA GLY A 301 1.11 -9.58 16.10
C GLY A 301 0.93 -10.69 17.14
N PHE A 302 2.03 -11.27 17.62
CA PHE A 302 2.01 -12.27 18.68
C PHE A 302 1.40 -11.74 20.00
N MET A 303 1.74 -10.49 20.36
CA MET A 303 1.18 -9.86 21.57
C MET A 303 -0.32 -9.59 21.44
N TYR A 304 -0.81 -9.24 20.25
CA TYR A 304 -2.24 -9.06 19.96
C TYR A 304 -3.02 -10.36 20.15
N ASP A 305 -2.48 -11.48 19.68
CA ASP A 305 -3.11 -12.79 19.83
C ASP A 305 -3.13 -13.25 21.29
N LYS A 306 -2.00 -13.06 22.02
CA LYS A 306 -1.85 -13.54 23.38
C LYS A 306 -2.59 -12.70 24.43
N TYR A 307 -2.54 -11.37 24.29
CA TYR A 307 -3.02 -10.43 25.33
C TYR A 307 -4.21 -9.58 24.90
N GLY A 308 -4.64 -9.72 23.64
CA GLY A 308 -5.70 -8.93 23.03
C GLY A 308 -5.22 -7.55 22.54
N ARG A 309 -5.62 -7.20 21.33
CA ARG A 309 -5.23 -5.95 20.60
C ARG A 309 -5.53 -4.66 21.36
N ARG A 310 -6.58 -4.66 22.17
CA ARG A 310 -7.10 -3.49 22.88
C ARG A 310 -6.10 -2.79 23.78
N ARG A 311 -5.21 -3.56 24.41
CA ARG A 311 -4.20 -3.02 25.33
C ARG A 311 -3.12 -2.23 24.61
N PHE A 312 -2.89 -2.54 23.33
CA PHE A 312 -1.75 -2.06 22.55
C PHE A 312 -2.08 -0.86 21.64
N TYR A 313 -3.34 -0.51 21.41
CA TYR A 313 -3.69 0.61 20.53
C TYR A 313 -2.97 1.92 20.90
N PHE A 314 -2.98 2.32 22.17
CA PHE A 314 -2.29 3.54 22.60
C PHE A 314 -0.76 3.42 22.59
N PRO A 315 -0.15 2.38 23.16
CA PRO A 315 1.30 2.20 23.07
C PRO A 315 1.83 2.20 21.65
N VAL A 316 1.14 1.51 20.73
CA VAL A 316 1.57 1.44 19.33
C VAL A 316 1.34 2.75 18.59
N LEU A 317 0.23 3.46 18.87
CA LEU A 317 0.01 4.79 18.32
C LEU A 317 1.08 5.78 18.81
N LEU A 318 1.40 5.76 20.09
CA LEU A 318 2.47 6.59 20.66
C LEU A 318 3.82 6.26 20.02
N MET A 319 4.12 4.97 19.86
CA MET A 319 5.32 4.49 19.17
C MET A 319 5.37 5.02 17.72
N THR A 320 4.26 4.99 16.99
CA THR A 320 4.14 5.54 15.65
C THR A 320 4.45 7.03 15.60
N VAL A 321 3.84 7.82 16.50
CA VAL A 321 4.04 9.28 16.55
C VAL A 321 5.48 9.62 16.92
N ILE A 322 6.06 8.95 17.93
CA ILE A 322 7.47 9.14 18.34
C ILE A 322 8.40 8.79 17.18
N GLY A 323 8.16 7.69 16.47
CA GLY A 323 8.96 7.29 15.32
C GLY A 323 8.90 8.31 14.18
N ILE A 324 7.73 8.86 13.86
CA ILE A 324 7.58 9.91 12.85
C ILE A 324 8.31 11.20 13.31
N LEU A 325 8.14 11.60 14.55
CA LEU A 325 8.83 12.77 15.12
C LEU A 325 10.35 12.60 15.17
N SER A 326 10.87 11.38 15.31
CA SER A 326 12.31 11.13 15.27
C SER A 326 12.92 11.56 13.93
N PHE A 327 12.22 11.31 12.80
CA PHE A 327 12.67 11.77 11.48
C PHE A 327 12.64 13.30 11.35
N TYR A 328 11.65 13.96 11.93
CA TYR A 328 11.66 15.42 12.02
C TYR A 328 12.84 15.94 12.84
N CYS A 329 13.18 15.28 13.97
CA CYS A 329 14.26 15.69 14.85
C CYS A 329 15.67 15.44 14.29
N ILE A 330 15.82 14.64 13.23
CA ILE A 330 17.13 14.40 12.58
C ILE A 330 17.82 15.71 12.18
N GLN A 331 17.07 16.72 11.75
CA GLN A 331 17.61 18.02 11.35
C GLN A 331 18.39 18.77 12.44
N TYR A 332 18.16 18.43 13.70
CA TYR A 332 18.80 19.06 14.87
C TYR A 332 19.95 18.22 15.45
N THR A 333 20.34 17.13 14.76
CA THR A 333 21.30 16.15 15.29
C THR A 333 22.40 15.86 14.27
N GLU A 334 23.57 15.51 14.80
CA GLU A 334 24.76 15.17 14.03
C GLU A 334 25.39 13.84 14.54
N GLY A 335 26.30 13.28 13.76
CA GLY A 335 27.11 12.13 14.15
C GLY A 335 26.27 10.91 14.56
N THR A 336 26.61 10.33 15.71
CA THR A 336 25.98 9.11 16.24
C THR A 336 24.49 9.32 16.56
N ALA A 337 24.09 10.50 17.06
CA ALA A 337 22.70 10.80 17.37
C ALA A 337 21.82 10.80 16.12
N ARG A 338 22.32 11.38 15.02
CA ARG A 338 21.66 11.35 13.70
C ARG A 338 21.46 9.92 13.21
N SER A 339 22.49 9.10 13.27
CA SER A 339 22.41 7.69 12.87
C SER A 339 21.42 6.91 13.75
N LEU A 340 21.41 7.14 15.05
CA LEU A 340 20.46 6.51 15.98
C LEU A 340 19.02 6.87 15.63
N LEU A 341 18.72 8.16 15.39
CA LEU A 341 17.37 8.61 15.00
C LEU A 341 16.96 8.01 13.65
N LEU A 342 17.89 7.90 12.70
CA LEU A 342 17.62 7.29 11.39
C LEU A 342 17.26 5.80 11.54
N TYR A 343 18.10 4.98 12.17
CA TYR A 343 17.88 3.54 12.23
C TYR A 343 16.79 3.17 13.24
N VAL A 344 16.96 3.58 14.50
CA VAL A 344 16.00 3.22 15.55
C VAL A 344 14.67 3.95 15.36
N GLY A 345 14.72 5.25 15.05
CA GLY A 345 13.53 6.04 14.74
C GLY A 345 12.77 5.49 13.54
N GLY A 346 13.46 5.08 12.48
CA GLY A 346 12.86 4.46 11.31
C GLY A 346 12.18 3.12 11.61
N ILE A 347 12.83 2.26 12.39
CA ILE A 347 12.25 0.98 12.85
C ILE A 347 11.00 1.22 13.70
N VAL A 348 11.06 2.18 14.63
CA VAL A 348 9.95 2.55 15.50
C VAL A 348 8.80 3.16 14.70
N MET A 349 9.11 4.02 13.72
CA MET A 349 8.12 4.65 12.82
C MET A 349 7.38 3.60 11.98
N MET A 350 8.11 2.83 11.19
CA MET A 350 7.50 1.86 10.26
C MET A 350 6.90 0.68 11.01
N GLY A 351 7.58 0.18 12.07
CA GLY A 351 7.05 -0.89 12.91
C GLY A 351 5.77 -0.48 13.64
N GLY A 352 5.70 0.76 14.11
CA GLY A 352 4.48 1.33 14.69
C GLY A 352 3.34 1.45 13.69
N LEU A 353 3.60 2.04 12.51
CA LEU A 353 2.62 2.17 11.43
C LEU A 353 2.04 0.82 11.02
N LEU A 354 2.90 -0.15 10.69
CA LEU A 354 2.48 -1.47 10.24
C LEU A 354 1.70 -2.23 11.32
N SER A 355 2.17 -2.18 12.57
CA SER A 355 1.50 -2.85 13.69
C SER A 355 0.13 -2.23 13.98
N LEU A 356 0.01 -0.90 13.92
CA LEU A 356 -1.26 -0.21 14.16
C LEU A 356 -2.26 -0.47 13.03
N LEU A 357 -1.83 -0.39 11.77
CA LEU A 357 -2.68 -0.69 10.63
C LEU A 357 -3.14 -2.15 10.63
N ALA A 358 -2.27 -3.11 10.99
CA ALA A 358 -2.65 -4.51 11.15
C ALA A 358 -3.73 -4.70 12.23
N ALA A 359 -3.57 -4.05 13.39
CA ALA A 359 -4.57 -4.10 14.47
C ALA A 359 -5.91 -3.46 14.06
N LEU A 360 -5.89 -2.33 13.34
CA LEU A 360 -7.09 -1.66 12.84
C LEU A 360 -7.78 -2.47 11.75
N ASN A 361 -7.03 -3.08 10.81
CA ASN A 361 -7.58 -3.96 9.79
C ASN A 361 -8.26 -5.18 10.41
N ALA A 362 -7.65 -5.83 11.39
CA ALA A 362 -8.25 -6.94 12.09
C ALA A 362 -9.52 -6.52 12.86
N ASN A 363 -9.51 -5.35 13.52
CA ASN A 363 -10.70 -4.82 14.19
C ASN A 363 -11.82 -4.46 13.21
N PHE A 364 -11.48 -3.97 12.02
CA PHE A 364 -12.44 -3.75 10.94
C PHE A 364 -13.10 -5.06 10.53
N GLN A 365 -12.32 -6.10 10.26
CA GLN A 365 -12.84 -7.42 9.87
C GLN A 365 -13.77 -8.00 10.95
N ASP A 366 -13.42 -7.91 12.23
CA ASP A 366 -14.28 -8.36 13.34
C ASP A 366 -15.57 -7.54 13.47
N SER A 367 -15.61 -6.33 12.91
CA SER A 367 -16.75 -5.42 12.99
C SER A 367 -17.69 -5.50 11.79
N ILE A 368 -17.36 -6.32 10.78
CA ILE A 368 -18.21 -6.51 9.60
C ILE A 368 -19.40 -7.38 9.95
N PRO A 369 -20.65 -6.96 9.62
CA PRO A 369 -21.82 -7.82 9.80
C PRO A 369 -21.75 -9.06 8.89
N SER A 370 -22.09 -10.22 9.43
CA SER A 370 -22.10 -11.49 8.69
C SER A 370 -22.92 -11.38 7.39
N GLY A 371 -22.33 -11.81 6.26
CA GLY A 371 -22.97 -11.77 4.95
C GLY A 371 -22.92 -10.40 4.24
N SER A 372 -22.17 -9.42 4.79
CA SER A 372 -21.95 -8.12 4.15
C SER A 372 -20.49 -7.84 3.78
N GLU A 373 -19.61 -8.85 3.88
CA GLU A 373 -18.17 -8.73 3.71
C GLU A 373 -17.79 -8.08 2.37
N GLY A 374 -18.39 -8.50 1.26
CA GLY A 374 -18.15 -7.93 -0.06
C GLY A 374 -18.74 -6.53 -0.22
N ARG A 375 -19.90 -6.26 0.41
CA ARG A 375 -20.66 -4.99 0.26
C ARG A 375 -20.00 -3.80 0.97
N VAL A 376 -19.16 -4.04 1.97
CA VAL A 376 -18.44 -3.00 2.72
C VAL A 376 -17.02 -2.73 2.17
N GLN A 377 -16.55 -3.51 1.18
CA GLN A 377 -15.21 -3.33 0.61
C GLN A 377 -15.07 -1.97 -0.09
N GLY A 378 -16.12 -1.48 -0.76
CA GLY A 378 -16.09 -0.15 -1.40
C GLY A 378 -15.81 0.98 -0.40
N VAL A 379 -16.54 0.99 0.74
CA VAL A 379 -16.29 1.99 1.77
C VAL A 379 -14.91 1.81 2.43
N ARG A 380 -14.45 0.57 2.61
CA ARG A 380 -13.09 0.31 3.09
C ARG A 380 -12.05 0.95 2.16
N MET A 381 -12.12 0.69 0.85
CA MET A 381 -11.20 1.26 -0.14
C MET A 381 -11.18 2.79 -0.10
N CYS A 382 -12.33 3.43 0.06
CA CYS A 382 -12.39 4.88 0.20
C CYS A 382 -11.61 5.37 1.42
N PHE A 383 -11.76 4.73 2.59
CA PHE A 383 -11.12 5.19 3.82
C PHE A 383 -9.65 4.76 3.96
N THR A 384 -9.26 3.61 3.39
CA THR A 384 -7.89 3.08 3.56
C THR A 384 -6.96 3.37 2.38
N VAL A 385 -7.50 3.72 1.22
CA VAL A 385 -6.73 3.99 0.00
C VAL A 385 -7.03 5.39 -0.53
N LEU A 386 -8.27 5.64 -0.98
CA LEU A 386 -8.61 6.85 -1.73
C LEU A 386 -8.36 8.13 -0.92
N ILE A 387 -8.96 8.25 0.26
CA ILE A 387 -8.83 9.47 1.09
C ILE A 387 -7.37 9.71 1.55
N PRO A 388 -6.64 8.71 2.07
CA PRO A 388 -5.22 8.87 2.40
C PRO A 388 -4.35 9.32 1.23
N MET A 389 -4.52 8.71 0.06
CA MET A 389 -3.76 9.03 -1.15
C MET A 389 -4.19 10.31 -1.85
N ILE A 390 -5.26 10.98 -1.42
CA ILE A 390 -5.61 12.33 -1.82
C ILE A 390 -5.05 13.34 -0.82
N ILE A 391 -5.36 13.17 0.47
CA ILE A 391 -5.04 14.18 1.50
C ILE A 391 -3.54 14.21 1.79
N GLY A 392 -2.89 13.05 1.91
CA GLY A 392 -1.45 12.97 2.20
C GLY A 392 -0.60 13.73 1.16
N PRO A 393 -0.70 13.41 -0.14
CA PRO A 393 0.04 14.12 -1.19
C PRO A 393 -0.29 15.61 -1.30
N ILE A 394 -1.52 16.04 -1.03
CA ILE A 394 -1.86 17.48 -0.99
C ILE A 394 -1.09 18.18 0.13
N ILE A 395 -1.02 17.58 1.33
CA ILE A 395 -0.20 18.12 2.42
C ILE A 395 1.26 18.20 1.99
N SER A 396 1.79 17.16 1.35
CA SER A 396 3.16 17.11 0.87
C SER A 396 3.46 18.16 -0.20
N LEU A 397 2.52 18.38 -1.12
CA LEU A 397 2.63 19.40 -2.16
C LEU A 397 2.76 20.79 -1.55
N ILE A 398 1.88 21.13 -0.61
CA ILE A 398 1.89 22.45 0.05
C ILE A 398 3.21 22.68 0.76
N LEU A 399 3.66 21.71 1.57
CA LEU A 399 4.90 21.82 2.34
C LEU A 399 6.14 21.80 1.45
N GLY A 400 6.12 21.05 0.35
CA GLY A 400 7.21 21.00 -0.61
C GLY A 400 7.38 22.30 -1.38
N LEU A 401 6.28 22.90 -1.85
CA LEU A 401 6.31 24.20 -2.54
C LEU A 401 6.73 25.35 -1.60
N ASP A 402 6.28 25.32 -0.34
CA ASP A 402 6.70 26.27 0.69
C ASP A 402 8.21 26.16 0.95
N ALA A 403 8.74 24.96 1.08
CA ALA A 403 10.16 24.71 1.28
C ALA A 403 11.02 25.17 0.08
N MET A 404 10.52 25.04 -1.15
CA MET A 404 11.18 25.57 -2.35
C MET A 404 11.27 27.11 -2.33
N GLY A 405 10.22 27.79 -1.86
CA GLY A 405 10.25 29.24 -1.69
C GLY A 405 11.30 29.72 -0.69
N ILE A 406 11.64 28.89 0.31
CA ILE A 406 12.67 29.20 1.32
C ILE A 406 14.07 28.83 0.84
N ASN A 407 14.24 27.66 0.20
CA ASN A 407 15.54 27.06 -0.16
C ASN A 407 16.03 27.39 -1.57
N GLY A 408 15.30 28.22 -2.31
CA GLY A 408 15.52 28.41 -3.74
C GLY A 408 14.74 27.40 -4.56
N SER A 409 15.07 27.24 -5.84
CA SER A 409 14.31 26.39 -6.78
C SER A 409 14.65 24.91 -6.76
N ASP A 410 15.49 24.45 -5.84
CA ASP A 410 15.93 23.05 -5.80
C ASP A 410 14.88 22.12 -5.17
N PHE A 411 14.77 20.91 -5.72
CA PHE A 411 13.92 19.87 -5.17
C PHE A 411 14.58 19.22 -3.95
N VAL A 412 14.07 19.55 -2.75
CA VAL A 412 14.54 18.97 -1.49
C VAL A 412 13.33 18.63 -0.62
N PRO A 413 13.00 17.33 -0.43
CA PRO A 413 11.89 16.94 0.45
C PRO A 413 12.10 17.47 1.88
N PRO A 414 11.18 18.30 2.42
CA PRO A 414 11.41 18.98 3.70
C PRO A 414 11.15 18.08 4.91
N PHE A 415 11.83 18.35 6.03
CA PHE A 415 11.55 17.69 7.33
C PHE A 415 10.13 17.94 7.83
N SER A 416 9.50 19.05 7.44
CA SER A 416 8.11 19.39 7.81
C SER A 416 7.09 18.34 7.39
N LEU A 417 7.37 17.49 6.38
CA LEU A 417 6.55 16.35 6.01
C LEU A 417 6.30 15.42 7.21
N TYR A 418 7.34 15.15 7.99
CA TYR A 418 7.25 14.28 9.18
C TYR A 418 6.55 14.98 10.35
N ALA A 419 6.73 16.29 10.53
CA ALA A 419 5.98 17.05 11.52
C ALA A 419 4.47 17.02 11.22
N ALA A 420 4.08 17.29 9.97
CA ALA A 420 2.69 17.23 9.54
C ALA A 420 2.10 15.82 9.69
N ALA A 421 2.85 14.79 9.28
CA ALA A 421 2.45 13.40 9.44
C ALA A 421 2.23 13.04 10.93
N ALA A 422 3.09 13.50 11.84
CA ALA A 422 2.94 13.28 13.27
C ALA A 422 1.69 13.96 13.84
N ILE A 423 1.36 15.17 13.37
CA ILE A 423 0.12 15.88 13.75
C ILE A 423 -1.09 15.06 13.31
N VAL A 424 -1.13 14.65 12.03
CA VAL A 424 -2.25 13.85 11.50
C VAL A 424 -2.38 12.51 12.25
N ALA A 425 -1.27 11.80 12.51
CA ALA A 425 -1.27 10.56 13.27
C ALA A 425 -1.77 10.77 14.71
N SER A 426 -1.44 11.90 15.34
CA SER A 426 -1.87 12.23 16.69
C SER A 426 -3.39 12.43 16.80
N ILE A 427 -4.06 12.91 15.74
CA ILE A 427 -5.51 13.05 15.70
C ILE A 427 -6.20 11.67 15.82
N ALA A 428 -5.54 10.60 15.38
CA ALA A 428 -6.05 9.24 15.51
C ALA A 428 -6.23 8.78 16.96
N VAL A 429 -5.69 9.49 17.95
CA VAL A 429 -5.97 9.26 19.38
C VAL A 429 -7.47 9.28 19.66
N ILE A 430 -8.23 10.14 19.00
CA ILE A 430 -9.68 10.30 19.25
C ILE A 430 -10.44 9.01 18.88
N PRO A 431 -10.42 8.53 17.62
CA PRO A 431 -11.13 7.29 17.25
C PRO A 431 -10.55 6.06 17.94
N VAL A 432 -9.24 5.99 18.18
CA VAL A 432 -8.58 4.90 18.91
C VAL A 432 -9.09 4.83 20.37
N ALA A 433 -9.29 5.97 21.03
CA ALA A 433 -9.88 6.02 22.38
C ALA A 433 -11.31 5.46 22.40
N VAL A 434 -12.11 5.76 21.38
CA VAL A 434 -13.46 5.22 21.24
C VAL A 434 -13.45 3.69 21.05
N ILE A 435 -12.56 3.17 20.18
CA ILE A 435 -12.39 1.73 19.97
C ILE A 435 -12.02 1.04 21.27
N ARG A 436 -11.08 1.60 22.02
CA ARG A 436 -10.64 1.04 23.31
C ARG A 436 -11.74 1.00 24.35
N ARG A 437 -12.57 2.05 24.47
CA ARG A 437 -13.63 2.15 25.49
C ARG A 437 -14.79 1.18 25.25
N ARG A 438 -15.23 0.97 24.01
CA ARG A 438 -16.37 0.09 23.70
C ARG A 438 -16.03 -1.40 23.75
N ALA A 439 -14.82 -1.79 23.45
CA ALA A 439 -14.39 -3.17 23.67
C ALA A 439 -14.27 -3.54 25.16
N ALA A 440 -14.61 -2.60 26.11
CA ALA A 440 -14.64 -2.80 27.57
C ALA A 440 -16.02 -3.13 28.11
N ARG A 441 -17.05 -2.92 27.29
CA ARG A 441 -18.44 -3.25 27.62
C ARG A 441 -18.89 -4.47 26.85
#